data_444ca7b2e7bfc1d7dc49ea4c2a9ff6c3
#
_entry.id   444ca7b2e7bfc1d7dc49ea4c2a9ff6c3
#
_cell.length_a   1.000
_cell.length_b   1.000
_cell.length_c   1.000
_cell.angle_alpha   90.00
_cell.angle_beta   90.00
_cell.angle_gamma   90.00
#
_symmetry.space_group_name_H-M   'P 1'
#
loop_
_entity.id
_entity.type
_entity.pdbx_description
1 polymer ?
#
loop_
_entity_poly.entity_id
_entity_poly.type
_entity_poly.pdbx_seq_one_letter_code
_entity_poly.pdbx_strand_id
1 'polypeptide(L)'
;MMNKERKKTYIEEMKDFFNKNESIFVTHYQGMTVKQIDEMKSEMRKNGVLFKITKNKITKLALEGTKFKKLEDLFTGPTAVAFSDDAITSAKILTKFAKKNPNLKIIGGIMEKDPLSVEDVAKIATLPTLNEARSQIVSILKAPAQKIMSILLAPGSKIAILSLAKSKKV
;
A
#
# COMPACT_ATOMS: atom_id res chain seq x y z
N MET A 1 9.38 -30.52 8.63
CA MET A 1 10.61 -29.68 8.65
C MET A 1 11.05 -29.39 7.21
N MET A 2 11.42 -28.14 6.88
CA MET A 2 11.99 -27.85 5.55
C MET A 2 13.36 -28.49 5.41
N ASN A 3 13.57 -29.27 4.33
CA ASN A 3 14.83 -29.91 4.01
C ASN A 3 15.89 -28.85 3.67
N LYS A 4 17.19 -29.18 3.80
CA LYS A 4 18.32 -28.25 3.60
C LYS A 4 18.32 -27.64 2.17
N GLU A 5 17.97 -28.42 1.18
CA GLU A 5 17.84 -27.99 -0.22
C GLU A 5 16.72 -26.98 -0.41
N ARG A 6 15.51 -27.27 0.13
CA ARG A 6 14.37 -26.34 0.07
C ARG A 6 14.63 -25.01 0.78
N LYS A 7 15.52 -24.98 1.78
CA LYS A 7 15.94 -23.73 2.42
C LYS A 7 16.84 -22.89 1.51
N LYS A 8 17.74 -23.55 0.76
CA LYS A 8 18.61 -22.85 -0.19
C LYS A 8 17.81 -22.25 -1.34
N THR A 9 16.93 -23.02 -1.97
CA THR A 9 16.04 -22.51 -3.03
C THR A 9 15.17 -21.36 -2.55
N TYR A 10 14.63 -21.46 -1.33
CA TYR A 10 13.83 -20.36 -0.75
C TYR A 10 14.67 -19.10 -0.49
N ILE A 11 15.94 -19.23 -0.07
CA ILE A 11 16.84 -18.08 0.10
C ILE A 11 17.14 -17.42 -1.25
N GLU A 12 17.38 -18.21 -2.29
CA GLU A 12 17.61 -17.70 -3.65
C GLU A 12 16.39 -16.98 -4.20
N GLU A 13 15.19 -17.57 -4.09
CA GLU A 13 13.95 -16.93 -4.45
C GLU A 13 13.73 -15.60 -3.70
N MET A 14 14.00 -15.58 -2.40
CA MET A 14 13.85 -14.37 -1.60
C MET A 14 14.86 -13.28 -2.00
N LYS A 15 16.10 -13.65 -2.31
CA LYS A 15 17.11 -12.73 -2.85
C LYS A 15 16.65 -12.11 -4.17
N ASP A 16 16.07 -12.93 -5.06
CA ASP A 16 15.52 -12.44 -6.32
C ASP A 16 14.37 -11.44 -6.09
N PHE A 17 13.48 -11.71 -5.13
CA PHE A 17 12.42 -10.75 -4.78
C PHE A 17 12.98 -9.46 -4.18
N PHE A 18 13.99 -9.54 -3.35
CA PHE A 18 14.67 -8.36 -2.80
C PHE A 18 15.39 -7.55 -3.89
N ASN A 19 15.95 -8.19 -4.91
CA ASN A 19 16.65 -7.49 -5.99
C ASN A 19 15.73 -6.90 -7.04
N LYS A 20 14.55 -7.51 -7.28
CA LYS A 20 13.59 -7.05 -8.30
C LYS A 20 12.73 -5.88 -7.84
N ASN A 21 12.39 -5.83 -6.56
CA ASN A 21 11.45 -4.81 -6.05
C ASN A 21 12.21 -3.66 -5.38
N GLU A 22 11.73 -2.44 -5.59
CA GLU A 22 12.37 -1.22 -5.07
C GLU A 22 11.87 -0.87 -3.66
N SER A 23 10.69 -1.35 -3.28
CA SER A 23 10.11 -1.08 -1.98
C SER A 23 9.70 -2.35 -1.24
N ILE A 24 9.96 -2.35 0.07
CA ILE A 24 9.69 -3.48 0.96
C ILE A 24 9.09 -2.95 2.25
N PHE A 25 7.93 -3.49 2.62
CA PHE A 25 7.28 -3.18 3.89
C PHE A 25 7.20 -4.41 4.77
N VAL A 26 7.50 -4.23 6.05
CA VAL A 26 7.45 -5.28 7.08
C VAL A 26 6.25 -5.03 7.99
N THR A 27 5.42 -6.05 8.17
CA THR A 27 4.20 -5.97 8.97
C THR A 27 4.09 -7.15 9.92
N HIS A 28 3.48 -6.94 11.08
CA HIS A 28 3.02 -8.00 11.97
C HIS A 28 1.57 -8.35 11.65
N TYR A 29 1.29 -9.64 11.52
CA TYR A 29 -0.04 -10.16 11.20
C TYR A 29 -0.66 -10.97 12.36
N GLN A 30 -0.09 -10.85 13.57
CA GLN A 30 -0.53 -11.61 14.74
C GLN A 30 -1.98 -11.27 15.10
N GLY A 31 -2.82 -12.30 15.24
CA GLY A 31 -4.23 -12.13 15.60
C GLY A 31 -5.17 -11.90 14.42
N MET A 32 -4.68 -11.96 13.17
CA MET A 32 -5.55 -11.91 11.98
C MET A 32 -6.15 -13.28 11.68
N THR A 33 -7.40 -13.30 11.22
CA THR A 33 -8.07 -14.53 10.74
C THR A 33 -7.57 -14.89 9.34
N VAL A 34 -7.69 -16.17 8.98
CA VAL A 34 -7.28 -16.66 7.64
C VAL A 34 -8.02 -15.92 6.52
N LYS A 35 -9.33 -15.65 6.69
CA LYS A 35 -10.12 -14.89 5.71
C LYS A 35 -9.56 -13.48 5.47
N GLN A 36 -9.20 -12.77 6.54
CA GLN A 36 -8.62 -11.43 6.45
C GLN A 36 -7.27 -11.43 5.73
N ILE A 37 -6.44 -12.45 5.99
CA ILE A 37 -5.14 -12.60 5.32
C ILE A 37 -5.33 -12.88 3.83
N ASP A 38 -6.29 -13.72 3.45
CA ASP A 38 -6.54 -14.07 2.05
C ASP A 38 -7.19 -12.90 1.28
N GLU A 39 -8.10 -12.14 1.89
CA GLU A 39 -8.63 -10.90 1.32
C GLU A 39 -7.51 -9.88 1.07
N MET A 40 -6.64 -9.68 2.05
CA MET A 40 -5.50 -8.79 1.93
C MET A 40 -4.55 -9.23 0.81
N LYS A 41 -4.18 -10.51 0.74
CA LYS A 41 -3.36 -11.05 -0.35
C LYS A 41 -4.01 -10.87 -1.71
N SER A 42 -5.31 -11.10 -1.82
CA SER A 42 -6.06 -10.94 -3.07
C SER A 42 -6.05 -9.47 -3.52
N GLU A 43 -6.32 -8.53 -2.61
CA GLU A 43 -6.32 -7.09 -2.92
C GLU A 43 -4.91 -6.59 -3.28
N MET A 44 -3.89 -7.07 -2.58
CA MET A 44 -2.48 -6.76 -2.89
C MET A 44 -2.06 -7.28 -4.26
N ARG A 45 -2.40 -8.53 -4.60
CA ARG A 45 -2.08 -9.11 -5.92
C ARG A 45 -2.74 -8.35 -7.07
N LYS A 46 -3.99 -7.87 -6.89
CA LYS A 46 -4.68 -7.05 -7.91
C LYS A 46 -3.93 -5.74 -8.20
N ASN A 47 -3.18 -5.24 -7.25
CA ASN A 47 -2.41 -4.00 -7.37
C ASN A 47 -0.91 -4.25 -7.61
N GLY A 48 -0.51 -5.47 -7.98
CA GLY A 48 0.88 -5.81 -8.28
C GLY A 48 1.79 -5.94 -7.05
N VAL A 49 1.23 -5.96 -5.83
CA VAL A 49 1.99 -6.11 -4.60
C VAL A 49 2.06 -7.58 -4.19
N LEU A 50 3.26 -8.10 -3.99
CA LEU A 50 3.48 -9.47 -3.55
C LEU A 50 3.59 -9.52 -2.03
N PHE A 51 2.60 -10.12 -1.37
CA PHE A 51 2.59 -10.32 0.09
C PHE A 51 2.96 -11.75 0.46
N LYS A 52 4.06 -11.92 1.20
CA LYS A 52 4.54 -13.23 1.67
C LYS A 52 4.76 -13.23 3.18
N ILE A 53 4.32 -14.31 3.83
CA ILE A 53 4.67 -14.60 5.22
C ILE A 53 6.02 -15.30 5.21
N THR A 54 6.97 -14.77 5.96
CA THR A 54 8.37 -15.22 5.91
C THR A 54 8.84 -15.77 7.26
N LYS A 55 9.85 -16.62 7.21
CA LYS A 55 10.54 -17.11 8.41
C LYS A 55 11.75 -16.21 8.69
N ASN A 56 11.69 -15.45 9.79
CA ASN A 56 12.69 -14.42 10.13
C ASN A 56 14.14 -14.87 9.97
N LYS A 57 14.51 -16.04 10.49
CA LYS A 57 15.90 -16.57 10.38
C LYS A 57 16.36 -16.75 8.93
N ILE A 58 15.48 -17.21 8.04
CA ILE A 58 15.82 -17.43 6.63
C ILE A 58 15.84 -16.09 5.89
N THR A 59 14.91 -15.19 6.23
CA THR A 59 14.84 -13.86 5.61
C THR A 59 16.05 -13.02 5.98
N LYS A 60 16.54 -13.08 7.23
CA LYS A 60 17.77 -12.41 7.64
C LYS A 60 18.98 -12.89 6.83
N LEU A 61 19.12 -14.21 6.61
CA LEU A 61 20.18 -14.76 5.75
C LEU A 61 20.04 -14.33 4.28
N ALA A 62 18.81 -14.14 3.80
CA ALA A 62 18.58 -13.65 2.45
C ALA A 62 18.88 -12.15 2.30
N LEU A 63 18.74 -11.37 3.38
CA LEU A 63 19.09 -9.94 3.41
C LEU A 63 20.60 -9.69 3.44
N GLU A 64 21.38 -10.67 3.91
CA GLU A 64 22.85 -10.60 3.86
C GLU A 64 23.29 -10.50 2.39
N GLY A 65 23.95 -9.40 2.04
CA GLY A 65 24.41 -9.11 0.68
C GLY A 65 23.42 -8.36 -0.21
N THR A 66 22.25 -7.95 0.29
CA THR A 66 21.31 -7.09 -0.42
C THR A 66 21.33 -5.64 0.08
N LYS A 67 20.73 -4.72 -0.70
CA LYS A 67 20.62 -3.29 -0.35
C LYS A 67 19.80 -3.05 0.93
N PHE A 68 19.03 -4.05 1.38
CA PHE A 68 18.03 -3.96 2.44
C PHE A 68 18.51 -4.50 3.81
N LYS A 69 19.82 -4.60 4.03
CA LYS A 69 20.40 -5.09 5.29
C LYS A 69 19.90 -4.34 6.53
N LYS A 70 19.57 -3.05 6.38
CA LYS A 70 19.02 -2.21 7.46
C LYS A 70 17.65 -2.68 7.99
N LEU A 71 16.95 -3.59 7.29
CA LEU A 71 15.69 -4.17 7.76
C LEU A 71 15.89 -5.30 8.78
N GLU A 72 17.11 -5.77 9.01
CA GLU A 72 17.36 -6.95 9.84
C GLU A 72 16.76 -6.80 11.24
N ASP A 73 16.82 -5.61 11.83
CA ASP A 73 16.31 -5.31 13.16
C ASP A 73 14.77 -5.36 13.23
N LEU A 74 14.08 -5.14 12.10
CA LEU A 74 12.61 -5.17 12.03
C LEU A 74 12.03 -6.58 11.99
N PHE A 75 12.86 -7.60 11.71
CA PHE A 75 12.42 -9.01 11.66
C PHE A 75 12.39 -9.64 13.05
N THR A 76 11.47 -9.16 13.89
CA THR A 76 11.17 -9.71 15.22
C THR A 76 9.72 -10.17 15.27
N GLY A 77 9.40 -11.28 15.92
CA GLY A 77 8.02 -11.80 16.03
C GLY A 77 7.45 -12.37 14.70
N PRO A 78 6.12 -12.48 14.57
CA PRO A 78 5.43 -13.01 13.38
C PRO A 78 5.37 -11.96 12.29
N THR A 79 6.32 -12.01 11.34
CA THR A 79 6.47 -11.03 10.27
C THR A 79 5.95 -11.52 8.92
N ALA A 80 5.34 -10.60 8.19
CA ALA A 80 5.04 -10.73 6.79
C ALA A 80 5.65 -9.55 6.02
N VAL A 81 6.03 -9.82 4.78
CA VAL A 81 6.72 -8.87 3.92
C VAL A 81 5.86 -8.60 2.69
N ALA A 82 5.67 -7.33 2.39
CA ALA A 82 5.07 -6.87 1.15
C ALA A 82 6.18 -6.32 0.23
N PHE A 83 6.28 -6.89 -0.96
CA PHE A 83 7.21 -6.48 -2.01
C PHE A 83 6.44 -5.73 -3.08
N SER A 84 6.95 -4.60 -3.53
CA SER A 84 6.30 -3.80 -4.56
C SER A 84 7.33 -2.93 -5.30
N ASP A 85 7.05 -2.67 -6.57
CA ASP A 85 7.78 -1.65 -7.34
C ASP A 85 7.26 -0.25 -7.01
N ASP A 86 5.94 -0.13 -6.68
CA ASP A 86 5.32 1.14 -6.28
C ASP A 86 5.09 1.19 -4.76
N ALA A 87 5.94 1.95 -4.07
CA ALA A 87 5.88 2.15 -2.62
C ALA A 87 4.57 2.82 -2.17
N ILE A 88 4.02 3.75 -2.97
CA ILE A 88 2.82 4.52 -2.60
C ILE A 88 1.60 3.61 -2.59
N THR A 89 1.42 2.80 -3.63
CA THR A 89 0.29 1.88 -3.75
C THR A 89 0.30 0.84 -2.63
N SER A 90 1.46 0.27 -2.34
CA SER A 90 1.61 -0.72 -1.26
C SER A 90 1.37 -0.10 0.12
N ALA A 91 1.89 1.10 0.40
CA ALA A 91 1.65 1.82 1.65
C ALA A 91 0.18 2.18 1.84
N LYS A 92 -0.53 2.63 0.79
CA LYS A 92 -1.98 2.90 0.82
C LYS A 92 -2.79 1.66 1.19
N ILE A 93 -2.50 0.54 0.54
CA ILE A 93 -3.21 -0.72 0.80
C ILE A 93 -2.96 -1.18 2.23
N LEU A 94 -1.70 -1.22 2.67
CA LEU A 94 -1.32 -1.59 4.03
C LEU A 94 -2.00 -0.70 5.08
N THR A 95 -1.98 0.61 4.89
CA THR A 95 -2.61 1.56 5.82
C THR A 95 -4.14 1.42 5.84
N LYS A 96 -4.78 1.16 4.68
CA LYS A 96 -6.21 0.89 4.58
C LYS A 96 -6.60 -0.37 5.34
N PHE A 97 -5.80 -1.44 5.23
CA PHE A 97 -6.02 -2.69 5.98
C PHE A 97 -5.71 -2.54 7.46
N ALA A 98 -4.67 -1.82 7.84
CA ALA A 98 -4.35 -1.54 9.24
C ALA A 98 -5.48 -0.76 9.93
N LYS A 99 -6.14 0.18 9.24
CA LYS A 99 -7.32 0.89 9.75
C LYS A 99 -8.54 -0.04 9.92
N LYS A 100 -8.71 -1.02 9.02
CA LYS A 100 -9.83 -2.00 9.10
C LYS A 100 -9.58 -3.10 10.14
N ASN A 101 -8.32 -3.49 10.32
CA ASN A 101 -7.90 -4.59 11.17
C ASN A 101 -6.84 -4.12 12.18
N PRO A 102 -7.20 -3.87 13.43
CA PRO A 102 -6.26 -3.38 14.45
C PRO A 102 -5.13 -4.37 14.76
N ASN A 103 -5.31 -5.63 14.37
CA ASN A 103 -4.31 -6.69 14.54
C ASN A 103 -3.16 -6.62 13.52
N LEU A 104 -3.33 -5.88 12.41
CA LEU A 104 -2.27 -5.64 11.44
C LEU A 104 -1.46 -4.43 11.87
N LYS A 105 -0.22 -4.64 12.29
CA LYS A 105 0.70 -3.56 12.67
C LYS A 105 1.79 -3.41 11.61
N ILE A 106 1.94 -2.22 11.05
CA ILE A 106 3.06 -1.87 10.19
C ILE A 106 4.23 -1.54 11.10
N ILE A 107 5.39 -2.19 10.90
CA ILE A 107 6.59 -1.96 11.70
C ILE A 107 7.47 -0.90 11.02
N GLY A 108 7.56 -0.97 9.70
CA GLY A 108 8.36 -0.10 8.88
C GLY A 108 8.60 -0.69 7.50
N GLY A 109 9.52 -0.09 6.77
CA GLY A 109 9.90 -0.55 5.44
C GLY A 109 11.21 0.07 4.99
N ILE A 110 11.57 -0.22 3.75
CA ILE A 110 12.63 0.50 3.03
C ILE A 110 12.08 0.85 1.64
N MET A 111 12.35 2.06 1.22
CA MET A 111 12.13 2.51 -0.16
C MET A 111 13.47 2.90 -0.74
N GLU A 112 13.89 2.26 -1.84
CA GLU A 112 15.20 2.37 -2.47
C GLU A 112 16.37 2.05 -1.51
N LYS A 113 16.76 2.95 -0.63
CA LYS A 113 17.85 2.79 0.36
C LYS A 113 17.52 3.36 1.73
N ASP A 114 16.41 4.12 1.82
CA ASP A 114 16.05 4.82 3.03
C ASP A 114 15.11 3.99 3.90
N PRO A 115 15.45 3.78 5.18
CA PRO A 115 14.58 3.11 6.12
C PRO A 115 13.39 4.01 6.44
N LEU A 116 12.20 3.44 6.40
CA LEU A 116 10.93 4.12 6.68
C LEU A 116 10.43 3.72 8.06
N SER A 117 10.17 4.71 8.89
CA SER A 117 9.47 4.51 10.16
C SER A 117 7.96 4.31 9.92
N VAL A 118 7.23 3.94 10.97
CA VAL A 118 5.76 3.79 10.91
C VAL A 118 5.09 5.09 10.49
N GLU A 119 5.59 6.24 10.99
CA GLU A 119 5.07 7.56 10.65
C GLU A 119 5.31 7.92 9.19
N ASP A 120 6.48 7.57 8.65
CA ASP A 120 6.82 7.85 7.26
C ASP A 120 6.00 6.99 6.30
N VAL A 121 5.72 5.74 6.64
CA VAL A 121 4.78 4.89 5.88
C VAL A 121 3.38 5.52 5.86
N ALA A 122 2.92 6.09 6.99
CA ALA A 122 1.64 6.78 7.04
C ALA A 122 1.64 8.05 6.17
N LYS A 123 2.73 8.83 6.14
CA LYS A 123 2.89 9.99 5.25
C LYS A 123 2.88 9.58 3.78
N ILE A 124 3.63 8.54 3.40
CA ILE A 124 3.67 8.02 2.03
C ILE A 124 2.28 7.55 1.59
N ALA A 125 1.51 6.93 2.47
CA ALA A 125 0.15 6.49 2.17
C ALA A 125 -0.82 7.66 1.86
N THR A 126 -0.51 8.90 2.26
CA THR A 126 -1.30 10.10 1.90
C THR A 126 -0.95 10.66 0.53
N LEU A 127 0.20 10.31 -0.04
CA LEU A 127 0.61 10.78 -1.36
C LEU A 127 -0.30 10.20 -2.46
N PRO A 128 -0.58 10.96 -3.52
CA PRO A 128 -1.33 10.43 -4.65
C PRO A 128 -0.52 9.39 -5.42
N THR A 129 -1.17 8.35 -5.91
CA THR A 129 -0.56 7.39 -6.84
C THR A 129 -0.21 8.10 -8.15
N LEU A 130 0.66 7.50 -8.95
CA LEU A 130 1.12 8.08 -10.23
C LEU A 130 -0.07 8.44 -11.15
N ASN A 131 -1.08 7.58 -11.23
CA ASN A 131 -2.28 7.82 -12.03
C ASN A 131 -3.18 8.91 -11.42
N GLU A 132 -3.31 8.96 -10.08
CA GLU A 132 -4.02 10.02 -9.39
C GLU A 132 -3.33 11.38 -9.58
N ALA A 133 -1.99 11.42 -9.49
CA ALA A 133 -1.20 12.64 -9.74
C ALA A 133 -1.40 13.16 -11.18
N ARG A 134 -1.33 12.27 -12.18
CA ARG A 134 -1.62 12.62 -13.57
C ARG A 134 -3.05 13.15 -13.75
N SER A 135 -4.03 12.51 -13.11
CA SER A 135 -5.42 12.94 -13.12
C SER A 135 -5.61 14.31 -12.49
N GLN A 136 -4.90 14.61 -11.39
CA GLN A 136 -4.93 15.93 -10.75
C GLN A 136 -4.37 17.02 -11.67
N ILE A 137 -3.27 16.77 -12.37
CA ILE A 137 -2.71 17.73 -13.33
C ILE A 137 -3.72 18.05 -14.45
N VAL A 138 -4.33 17.01 -15.03
CA VAL A 138 -5.36 17.18 -16.06
C VAL A 138 -6.58 17.92 -15.52
N SER A 139 -6.99 17.65 -14.27
CA SER A 139 -8.09 18.34 -13.59
C SER A 139 -7.80 19.84 -13.43
N ILE A 140 -6.58 20.21 -13.04
CA ILE A 140 -6.17 21.62 -12.89
C ILE A 140 -6.23 22.34 -14.26
N LEU A 141 -5.78 21.70 -15.33
CA LEU A 141 -5.83 22.27 -16.68
C LEU A 141 -7.28 22.46 -17.18
N LYS A 142 -8.21 21.58 -16.80
CA LYS A 142 -9.63 21.68 -17.16
C LYS A 142 -10.43 22.60 -16.24
N ALA A 143 -9.92 22.94 -15.06
CA ALA A 143 -10.64 23.71 -14.04
C ALA A 143 -11.18 25.09 -14.53
N PRO A 144 -10.45 25.90 -15.33
CA PRO A 144 -10.98 27.16 -15.84
C PRO A 144 -12.22 26.97 -16.70
N ALA A 145 -12.16 26.00 -17.64
CA ALA A 145 -13.29 25.72 -18.53
C ALA A 145 -14.50 25.19 -17.76
N GLN A 146 -14.28 24.30 -16.80
CA GLN A 146 -15.33 23.77 -15.92
C GLN A 146 -16.00 24.88 -15.08
N LYS A 147 -15.22 25.85 -14.56
CA LYS A 147 -15.75 26.99 -13.83
C LYS A 147 -16.68 27.84 -14.69
N ILE A 148 -16.30 28.14 -15.93
CA ILE A 148 -17.15 28.91 -16.87
C ILE A 148 -18.44 28.13 -17.13
N MET A 149 -18.36 26.83 -17.45
CA MET A 149 -19.56 26.02 -17.66
C MET A 149 -20.45 25.95 -16.42
N SER A 150 -19.88 25.82 -15.22
CA SER A 150 -20.64 25.77 -13.97
C SER A 150 -21.38 27.08 -13.69
N ILE A 151 -20.79 28.23 -14.02
CA ILE A 151 -21.46 29.57 -13.88
C ILE A 151 -22.62 29.67 -14.86
N LEU A 152 -22.46 29.25 -16.11
CA LEU A 152 -23.52 29.26 -17.10
C LEU A 152 -24.71 28.35 -16.76
N LEU A 153 -24.42 27.19 -16.16
CA LEU A 153 -25.45 26.22 -15.74
C LEU A 153 -26.05 26.51 -14.36
N ALA A 154 -25.42 27.37 -13.57
CA ALA A 154 -25.85 27.67 -12.19
C ALA A 154 -27.30 28.17 -12.05
N PRO A 155 -27.82 29.04 -12.94
CA PRO A 155 -29.22 29.52 -12.82
C PRO A 155 -30.21 28.35 -12.94
N GLY A 156 -30.04 27.48 -13.94
CA GLY A 156 -30.92 26.32 -14.15
C GLY A 156 -30.86 25.31 -13.01
N SER A 157 -29.67 24.98 -12.52
CA SER A 157 -29.53 24.07 -11.41
C SER A 157 -30.11 24.58 -10.09
N LYS A 158 -29.99 25.89 -9.83
CA LYS A 158 -30.60 26.52 -8.64
C LYS A 158 -32.12 26.44 -8.67
N ILE A 159 -32.77 26.67 -9.82
CA ILE A 159 -34.21 26.54 -9.99
C ILE A 159 -34.68 25.12 -9.74
N ALA A 160 -33.95 24.12 -10.28
CA ALA A 160 -34.27 22.71 -10.08
C ALA A 160 -34.13 22.29 -8.60
N ILE A 161 -33.09 22.77 -7.88
CA ILE A 161 -32.91 22.50 -6.46
C ILE A 161 -34.02 23.12 -5.62
N LEU A 162 -34.45 24.36 -5.92
CA LEU A 162 -35.54 25.02 -5.25
C LEU A 162 -36.88 24.30 -5.46
N SER A 163 -37.17 23.84 -6.66
CA SER A 163 -38.31 23.02 -6.98
C SER A 163 -38.35 21.72 -6.18
N LEU A 164 -37.23 21.00 -6.14
CA LEU A 164 -37.07 19.78 -5.35
C LEU A 164 -37.19 20.00 -3.84
N ALA A 165 -36.64 21.11 -3.34
CA ALA A 165 -36.76 21.47 -1.93
C ALA A 165 -38.22 21.81 -1.54
N LYS A 166 -38.99 22.42 -2.45
CA LYS A 166 -40.42 22.71 -2.24
C LYS A 166 -41.24 21.42 -2.24
N SER A 167 -40.97 20.48 -3.15
CA SER A 167 -41.71 19.21 -3.21
C SER A 167 -41.44 18.30 -2.00
N LYS A 168 -40.31 18.45 -1.30
CA LYS A 168 -39.99 17.68 -0.08
C LYS A 168 -40.61 18.30 1.20
N LYS A 169 -41.15 19.52 1.12
CA LYS A 169 -41.79 20.19 2.25
C LYS A 169 -43.33 20.09 2.24
N VAL A 170 -43.87 19.47 1.22
CA VAL A 170 -45.28 19.06 1.12
C VAL A 170 -45.35 17.56 1.34
#